data_4cbc130241417ac45698151132530eed
#
_entry.id   4cbc130241417ac45698151132530eed
#
_cell.length_a   1.000
_cell.length_b   1.000
_cell.length_c   1.000
_cell.angle_alpha   90.00
_cell.angle_beta   90.00
_cell.angle_gamma   90.00
#
_symmetry.space_group_name_H-M   'P 1'
#
loop_
_entity.id
_entity.type
_entity.pdbx_description
1 polymer ?
#
loop_
_entity_poly.entity_id
_entity_poly.type
_entity_poly.pdbx_seq_one_letter_code
_entity_poly.pdbx_strand_id
1 'polypeptide(L)'
;MQDKQSVYDKDGFFDLYQKLRSNPNSLNEIVEKPTMLGLVGDVSDKRILDLGCGCGEHLKLYLERGAAFVAGIDLSQAMLQQATKNLAEFRPHFLLEQAPMERLDQLNEGGFDLITSSFAFHYVQDFSALLAKIYAKLAPNGQLVFSQEHPIVTCYQGGERWEKDAQKRQLAYRLNFYRDEDERQRNWFKQPFTTYHRTTATIINNLISASFHIEQMAEPMLADQPQWQDEFKDLQHRPVLLFVKARKNT
;
A
#
# COMPACT_ATOMS: atom_id res chain seq x y z
N MET A 1 -6.38 18.86 15.31
CA MET A 1 -6.40 17.51 14.70
C MET A 1 -6.04 16.53 15.81
N GLN A 2 -6.92 15.58 16.13
CA GLN A 2 -6.55 14.51 17.05
C GLN A 2 -5.37 13.73 16.42
N ASP A 3 -4.31 13.51 17.18
CA ASP A 3 -3.22 12.63 16.76
C ASP A 3 -3.82 11.26 16.46
N LYS A 4 -3.82 10.87 15.18
CA LYS A 4 -4.26 9.52 14.77
C LYS A 4 -3.28 8.52 15.38
N GLN A 5 -3.72 7.78 16.39
CA GLN A 5 -2.93 6.67 16.91
C GLN A 5 -3.00 5.50 15.92
N SER A 6 -1.86 4.93 15.60
CA SER A 6 -1.79 3.74 14.73
C SER A 6 -2.45 2.54 15.42
N VAL A 7 -3.25 1.79 14.67
CA VAL A 7 -3.81 0.51 15.14
C VAL A 7 -2.70 -0.49 15.49
N TYR A 8 -1.55 -0.38 14.84
CA TYR A 8 -0.38 -1.26 15.05
C TYR A 8 0.34 -1.02 16.39
N ASP A 9 0.11 0.13 17.05
CA ASP A 9 0.67 0.43 18.37
C ASP A 9 -0.24 0.00 19.52
N LYS A 10 -1.40 -0.62 19.23
CA LYS A 10 -2.29 -1.17 20.26
C LYS A 10 -1.76 -2.49 20.80
N ASP A 11 -1.99 -2.72 22.09
CA ASP A 11 -1.50 -3.90 22.80
C ASP A 11 -1.82 -5.21 22.07
N GLY A 12 -0.78 -6.01 21.81
CA GLY A 12 -0.85 -7.31 21.16
C GLY A 12 -1.20 -7.30 19.65
N PHE A 13 -1.51 -6.13 19.06
CA PHE A 13 -1.82 -6.06 17.64
C PHE A 13 -0.58 -6.28 16.77
N PHE A 14 0.54 -5.70 17.17
CA PHE A 14 1.80 -5.84 16.44
C PHE A 14 2.25 -7.31 16.34
N ASP A 15 2.14 -8.09 17.42
CA ASP A 15 2.52 -9.51 17.42
C ASP A 15 1.61 -10.34 16.51
N LEU A 16 0.30 -10.07 16.51
CA LEU A 16 -0.66 -10.71 15.62
C LEU A 16 -0.36 -10.36 14.15
N TYR A 17 -0.02 -9.11 13.87
CA TYR A 17 0.37 -8.67 12.55
C TYR A 17 1.67 -9.33 12.09
N GLN A 18 2.70 -9.39 12.93
CA GLN A 18 3.95 -10.08 12.60
C GLN A 18 3.72 -11.56 12.29
N LYS A 19 2.88 -12.24 13.07
CA LYS A 19 2.51 -13.63 12.81
C LYS A 19 1.79 -13.79 11.47
N LEU A 20 0.92 -12.85 11.09
CA LEU A 20 0.27 -12.87 9.78
C LEU A 20 1.29 -12.66 8.66
N ARG A 21 2.21 -11.69 8.84
CA ARG A 21 3.25 -11.36 7.83
C ARG A 21 4.30 -12.46 7.66
N SER A 22 4.56 -13.26 8.69
CA SER A 22 5.49 -14.39 8.59
C SER A 22 4.95 -15.58 7.79
N ASN A 23 3.68 -15.54 7.35
CA ASN A 23 3.12 -16.56 6.47
C ASN A 23 3.65 -16.37 5.02
N PRO A 24 4.54 -17.26 4.52
CA PRO A 24 5.08 -17.14 3.17
C PRO A 24 4.02 -17.32 2.07
N ASN A 25 2.85 -17.86 2.44
CA ASN A 25 1.73 -18.11 1.54
C ASN A 25 0.68 -16.98 1.62
N SER A 26 1.01 -15.84 2.20
CA SER A 26 0.09 -14.72 2.28
C SER A 26 -0.07 -14.03 0.92
N LEU A 27 -1.21 -13.37 0.71
CA LEU A 27 -1.46 -12.54 -0.48
C LEU A 27 -0.35 -11.50 -0.69
N ASN A 28 0.22 -10.99 0.40
CA ASN A 28 1.31 -10.02 0.34
C ASN A 28 2.58 -10.63 -0.26
N GLU A 29 2.97 -11.83 0.16
CA GLU A 29 4.20 -12.47 -0.31
C GLU A 29 4.07 -13.01 -1.74
N ILE A 30 2.90 -13.54 -2.08
CA ILE A 30 2.69 -14.24 -3.37
C ILE A 30 2.24 -13.29 -4.47
N VAL A 31 1.48 -12.24 -4.15
CA VAL A 31 0.89 -11.34 -5.15
C VAL A 31 1.44 -9.93 -5.02
N GLU A 32 1.35 -9.32 -3.85
CA GLU A 32 1.65 -7.90 -3.68
C GLU A 32 3.13 -7.59 -3.89
N LYS A 33 4.00 -8.22 -3.13
CA LYS A 33 5.44 -7.97 -3.18
C LYS A 33 6.05 -8.21 -4.58
N PRO A 34 5.79 -9.35 -5.25
CA PRO A 34 6.31 -9.55 -6.60
C PRO A 34 5.80 -8.54 -7.62
N THR A 35 4.51 -8.15 -7.53
CA THR A 35 3.92 -7.17 -8.43
C THR A 35 4.52 -5.78 -8.20
N MET A 36 4.64 -5.34 -6.94
CA MET A 36 5.30 -4.07 -6.59
C MET A 36 6.74 -4.03 -7.13
N LEU A 37 7.53 -5.07 -6.89
CA LEU A 37 8.92 -5.13 -7.35
C LEU A 37 9.04 -5.14 -8.87
N GLY A 38 8.10 -5.79 -9.57
CA GLY A 38 8.03 -5.76 -11.03
C GLY A 38 7.72 -4.37 -11.58
N LEU A 39 6.77 -3.64 -10.97
CA LEU A 39 6.42 -2.28 -11.36
C LEU A 39 7.53 -1.26 -11.03
N VAL A 40 8.18 -1.41 -9.88
CA VAL A 40 9.30 -0.58 -9.45
C VAL A 40 10.49 -0.71 -10.41
N GLY A 41 10.84 -1.93 -10.80
CA GLY A 41 11.94 -2.22 -11.71
C GLY A 41 13.32 -1.99 -11.07
N ASP A 42 14.24 -1.40 -11.85
CA ASP A 42 15.60 -1.11 -11.38
C ASP A 42 15.61 0.04 -10.38
N VAL A 43 16.30 -0.17 -9.27
CA VAL A 43 16.45 0.78 -8.15
C VAL A 43 17.89 1.21 -7.91
N SER A 44 18.83 0.74 -8.72
CA SER A 44 20.26 1.04 -8.59
C SER A 44 20.49 2.55 -8.59
N ASP A 45 21.28 3.02 -7.63
CA ASP A 45 21.66 4.42 -7.42
C ASP A 45 20.50 5.40 -7.16
N LYS A 46 19.27 4.91 -6.96
CA LYS A 46 18.10 5.75 -6.72
C LYS A 46 17.94 6.18 -5.27
N ARG A 47 17.36 7.35 -5.09
CA ARG A 47 16.81 7.86 -3.83
C ARG A 47 15.32 7.50 -3.76
N ILE A 48 14.93 6.73 -2.77
CA ILE A 48 13.58 6.16 -2.68
C ILE A 48 12.92 6.58 -1.37
N LEU A 49 11.63 6.91 -1.42
CA LEU A 49 10.79 7.13 -0.24
C LEU A 49 9.67 6.10 -0.23
N ASP A 50 9.42 5.48 0.92
CA ASP A 50 8.30 4.55 1.13
C ASP A 50 7.31 5.12 2.16
N LEU A 51 6.07 5.32 1.73
CA LEU A 51 4.99 5.90 2.53
C LEU A 51 4.14 4.78 3.15
N GLY A 52 4.13 4.70 4.49
CA GLY A 52 3.59 3.58 5.23
C GLY A 52 4.56 2.39 5.18
N CYS A 53 5.84 2.64 5.46
CA CYS A 53 6.92 1.68 5.25
C CYS A 53 6.87 0.45 6.20
N GLY A 54 6.05 0.49 7.25
CA GLY A 54 5.92 -0.59 8.22
C GLY A 54 7.27 -1.01 8.81
N CYS A 55 7.55 -2.31 8.80
CA CYS A 55 8.81 -2.88 9.28
C CYS A 55 10.00 -2.70 8.32
N GLY A 56 9.85 -1.92 7.25
CA GLY A 56 10.93 -1.59 6.30
C GLY A 56 11.31 -2.72 5.36
N GLU A 57 10.44 -3.69 5.11
CA GLU A 57 10.75 -4.85 4.24
C GLU A 57 11.09 -4.42 2.81
N HIS A 58 10.29 -3.52 2.21
CA HIS A 58 10.58 -2.99 0.88
C HIS A 58 11.83 -2.11 0.87
N LEU A 59 12.05 -1.28 1.90
CA LEU A 59 13.26 -0.46 2.03
C LEU A 59 14.52 -1.33 2.05
N LYS A 60 14.49 -2.44 2.80
CA LYS A 60 15.59 -3.41 2.83
C LYS A 60 15.86 -4.00 1.46
N LEU A 61 14.82 -4.46 0.76
CA LEU A 61 14.95 -5.00 -0.59
C LEU A 61 15.50 -3.97 -1.60
N TYR A 62 15.16 -2.69 -1.47
CA TYR A 62 15.70 -1.65 -2.34
C TYR A 62 17.18 -1.43 -2.08
N LEU A 63 17.62 -1.39 -0.81
CA LEU A 63 19.04 -1.27 -0.45
C LEU A 63 19.85 -2.49 -0.91
N GLU A 64 19.33 -3.70 -0.71
CA GLU A 64 19.94 -4.95 -1.22
C GLU A 64 20.10 -4.96 -2.74
N ARG A 65 19.24 -4.21 -3.46
CA ARG A 65 19.29 -4.04 -4.93
C ARG A 65 20.04 -2.80 -5.38
N GLY A 66 20.80 -2.15 -4.50
CA GLY A 66 21.70 -1.06 -4.85
C GLY A 66 21.08 0.35 -4.82
N ALA A 67 19.94 0.57 -4.17
CA ALA A 67 19.45 1.92 -3.94
C ALA A 67 20.49 2.75 -3.18
N ALA A 68 20.73 3.99 -3.62
CA ALA A 68 21.72 4.87 -2.98
C ALA A 68 21.26 5.34 -1.60
N PHE A 69 19.97 5.58 -1.45
CA PHE A 69 19.38 6.04 -0.19
C PHE A 69 17.90 5.69 -0.14
N VAL A 70 17.41 5.29 1.02
CA VAL A 70 15.99 5.08 1.25
C VAL A 70 15.49 5.91 2.44
N ALA A 71 14.28 6.44 2.34
CA ALA A 71 13.54 7.03 3.44
C ALA A 71 12.23 6.27 3.67
N GLY A 72 11.80 6.16 4.91
CA GLY A 72 10.53 5.54 5.26
C GLY A 72 9.74 6.41 6.23
N ILE A 73 8.45 6.56 5.97
CA ILE A 73 7.51 7.21 6.89
C ILE A 73 6.49 6.17 7.32
N ASP A 74 6.26 6.06 8.62
CA ASP A 74 5.15 5.28 9.18
C ASP A 74 4.58 5.98 10.42
N LEU A 75 3.29 5.76 10.67
CA LEU A 75 2.61 6.29 11.85
C LEU A 75 2.97 5.51 13.12
N SER A 76 3.28 4.22 12.98
CA SER A 76 3.52 3.30 14.08
C SER A 76 4.96 3.34 14.56
N GLN A 77 5.15 3.65 15.84
CA GLN A 77 6.45 3.58 16.49
C GLN A 77 6.97 2.14 16.56
N ALA A 78 6.09 1.17 16.84
CA ALA A 78 6.47 -0.24 16.91
C ALA A 78 7.00 -0.75 15.57
N MET A 79 6.35 -0.38 14.46
CA MET A 79 6.82 -0.68 13.11
C MET A 79 8.20 -0.10 12.83
N LEU A 80 8.42 1.17 13.14
CA LEU A 80 9.70 1.86 12.88
C LEU A 80 10.84 1.33 13.75
N GLN A 81 10.55 0.90 14.98
CA GLN A 81 11.54 0.22 15.82
C GLN A 81 11.99 -1.10 15.18
N GLN A 82 11.07 -1.86 14.61
CA GLN A 82 11.42 -3.08 13.88
C GLN A 82 12.15 -2.76 12.57
N ALA A 83 11.71 -1.75 11.81
CA ALA A 83 12.39 -1.29 10.60
C ALA A 83 13.84 -0.88 10.88
N THR A 84 14.10 -0.16 11.99
CA THR A 84 15.44 0.22 12.40
C THR A 84 16.36 -0.99 12.62
N LYS A 85 15.82 -2.08 13.20
CA LYS A 85 16.59 -3.34 13.36
C LYS A 85 16.85 -4.01 12.01
N ASN A 86 15.82 -4.07 11.16
CA ASN A 86 15.91 -4.72 9.85
C ASN A 86 16.87 -4.02 8.89
N LEU A 87 17.08 -2.71 9.06
CA LEU A 87 17.94 -1.88 8.21
C LEU A 87 19.31 -1.57 8.84
N ALA A 88 19.62 -2.10 10.02
CA ALA A 88 20.79 -1.68 10.80
C ALA A 88 22.14 -1.80 10.04
N GLU A 89 22.28 -2.82 9.20
CA GLU A 89 23.49 -3.07 8.39
C GLU A 89 23.71 -2.06 7.25
N PHE A 90 22.66 -1.31 6.86
CA PHE A 90 22.70 -0.36 5.74
C PHE A 90 22.99 1.09 6.18
N ARG A 91 23.38 1.33 7.42
CA ARG A 91 23.75 2.70 7.85
C ARG A 91 24.97 3.22 7.10
N PRO A 92 24.98 4.51 6.70
CA PRO A 92 23.99 5.58 6.92
C PRO A 92 22.95 5.77 5.79
N HIS A 93 22.69 4.78 4.96
CA HIS A 93 21.92 4.89 3.73
C HIS A 93 20.40 4.90 3.90
N PHE A 94 19.90 5.06 5.13
CA PHE A 94 18.47 5.16 5.37
C PHE A 94 18.08 6.22 6.41
N LEU A 95 16.84 6.73 6.27
CA LEU A 95 16.16 7.60 7.23
C LEU A 95 14.76 7.01 7.52
N LEU A 96 14.37 6.99 8.79
CA LEU A 96 13.01 6.61 9.22
C LEU A 96 12.41 7.76 10.02
N GLU A 97 11.16 8.13 9.70
CA GLU A 97 10.44 9.20 10.36
C GLU A 97 9.06 8.74 10.83
N GLN A 98 8.74 9.00 12.10
CA GLN A 98 7.41 8.73 12.64
C GLN A 98 6.50 9.91 12.34
N ALA A 99 5.69 9.77 11.31
CA ALA A 99 4.69 10.78 10.94
C ALA A 99 3.54 10.14 10.16
N PRO A 100 2.34 10.74 10.21
CA PRO A 100 1.31 10.40 9.24
C PRO A 100 1.78 10.88 7.85
N MET A 101 1.53 10.06 6.81
CA MET A 101 1.96 10.40 5.45
C MET A 101 1.33 11.69 4.91
N GLU A 102 0.21 12.13 5.49
CA GLU A 102 -0.41 13.41 5.20
C GLU A 102 0.46 14.62 5.59
N ARG A 103 1.49 14.41 6.45
CA ARG A 103 2.50 15.42 6.81
C ARG A 103 3.81 15.30 6.02
N LEU A 104 3.78 14.67 4.86
CA LEU A 104 4.93 14.49 3.97
C LEU A 104 5.67 15.80 3.65
N ASP A 105 4.97 16.93 3.63
CA ASP A 105 5.57 18.25 3.45
C ASP A 105 6.56 18.67 4.55
N GLN A 106 6.44 18.07 5.76
CA GLN A 106 7.34 18.34 6.90
C GLN A 106 8.66 17.54 6.82
N LEU A 107 8.72 16.48 6.00
CA LEU A 107 9.97 15.77 5.74
C LEU A 107 10.97 16.74 5.07
N ASN A 108 12.17 16.86 5.65
CA ASN A 108 13.21 17.74 5.08
C ASN A 108 13.78 17.21 3.76
N GLU A 109 13.77 15.89 3.59
CA GLU A 109 14.25 15.21 2.39
C GLU A 109 13.32 15.43 1.20
N GLY A 110 13.90 15.42 -0.01
CA GLY A 110 13.20 15.56 -1.28
C GLY A 110 14.05 15.12 -2.45
N GLY A 111 13.57 15.34 -3.66
CA GLY A 111 14.26 14.92 -4.88
C GLY A 111 14.37 13.40 -4.99
N PHE A 112 13.30 12.68 -4.64
CA PHE A 112 13.25 11.23 -4.75
C PHE A 112 13.02 10.81 -6.20
N ASP A 113 13.80 9.85 -6.68
CA ASP A 113 13.62 9.23 -7.99
C ASP A 113 12.40 8.32 -8.03
N LEU A 114 12.06 7.76 -6.87
CA LEU A 114 10.94 6.85 -6.69
C LEU A 114 10.26 7.11 -5.33
N ILE A 115 8.94 7.21 -5.34
CA ILE A 115 8.13 7.14 -4.13
C ILE A 115 7.25 5.90 -4.23
N THR A 116 7.27 5.08 -3.19
CA THR A 116 6.44 3.86 -3.10
C THR A 116 5.44 3.94 -1.96
N SER A 117 4.39 3.15 -2.05
CA SER A 117 3.48 2.89 -0.93
C SER A 117 2.82 1.54 -1.12
N SER A 118 2.96 0.65 -0.14
CA SER A 118 2.38 -0.69 -0.15
C SER A 118 1.22 -0.77 0.84
N PHE A 119 0.02 -1.06 0.36
CA PHE A 119 -1.18 -1.26 1.20
C PHE A 119 -1.51 -0.11 2.16
N ALA A 120 -1.22 1.16 1.83
CA ALA A 120 -1.38 2.24 2.79
C ALA A 120 -2.32 3.38 2.35
N PHE A 121 -2.51 3.65 1.06
CA PHE A 121 -3.26 4.83 0.61
C PHE A 121 -4.77 4.79 0.91
N HIS A 122 -5.33 3.63 1.17
CA HIS A 122 -6.72 3.53 1.61
C HIS A 122 -6.96 4.02 3.05
N TYR A 123 -5.91 4.31 3.83
CA TYR A 123 -6.01 4.96 5.14
C TYR A 123 -6.03 6.50 5.08
N VAL A 124 -5.77 7.08 3.92
CA VAL A 124 -5.67 8.53 3.73
C VAL A 124 -7.02 9.12 3.38
N GLN A 125 -7.46 10.13 4.14
CA GLN A 125 -8.73 10.82 3.89
C GLN A 125 -8.64 11.72 2.66
N ASP A 126 -7.68 12.61 2.60
CA ASP A 126 -7.48 13.52 1.47
C ASP A 126 -6.35 13.02 0.57
N PHE A 127 -6.74 12.12 -0.34
CA PHE A 127 -5.80 11.53 -1.29
C PHE A 127 -5.27 12.56 -2.30
N SER A 128 -6.08 13.53 -2.70
CA SER A 128 -5.67 14.60 -3.63
C SER A 128 -4.58 15.48 -3.02
N ALA A 129 -4.75 15.90 -1.76
CA ALA A 129 -3.73 16.68 -1.05
C ALA A 129 -2.43 15.88 -0.85
N LEU A 130 -2.52 14.58 -0.56
CA LEU A 130 -1.34 13.72 -0.47
C LEU A 130 -0.61 13.63 -1.81
N LEU A 131 -1.32 13.42 -2.92
CA LEU A 131 -0.71 13.35 -4.25
C LEU A 131 0.03 14.63 -4.64
N ALA A 132 -0.49 15.80 -4.30
CA ALA A 132 0.22 17.08 -4.52
C ALA A 132 1.56 17.15 -3.75
N LYS A 133 1.58 16.66 -2.50
CA LYS A 133 2.80 16.58 -1.68
C LYS A 133 3.79 15.55 -2.23
N ILE A 134 3.31 14.39 -2.68
CA ILE A 134 4.13 13.37 -3.34
C ILE A 134 4.78 13.97 -4.60
N TYR A 135 3.98 14.64 -5.43
CA TYR A 135 4.48 15.31 -6.63
C TYR A 135 5.61 16.31 -6.33
N ALA A 136 5.45 17.12 -5.28
CA ALA A 136 6.46 18.08 -4.86
C ALA A 136 7.77 17.43 -4.38
N LYS A 137 7.70 16.25 -3.73
CA LYS A 137 8.86 15.51 -3.22
C LYS A 137 9.62 14.71 -4.29
N LEU A 138 8.98 14.41 -5.42
CA LEU A 138 9.63 13.71 -6.53
C LEU A 138 10.61 14.60 -7.27
N ALA A 139 11.72 14.04 -7.69
CA ALA A 139 12.63 14.60 -8.68
C ALA A 139 11.92 14.78 -10.05
N PRO A 140 12.46 15.58 -10.98
CA PRO A 140 11.99 15.57 -12.37
C PRO A 140 12.02 14.15 -12.94
N ASN A 141 10.97 13.72 -13.63
CA ASN A 141 10.78 12.36 -14.13
C ASN A 141 10.69 11.25 -13.05
N GLY A 142 10.66 11.62 -11.78
CA GLY A 142 10.50 10.67 -10.69
C GLY A 142 9.17 9.91 -10.77
N GLN A 143 9.13 8.72 -10.20
CA GLN A 143 8.00 7.80 -10.30
C GLN A 143 7.30 7.63 -8.95
N LEU A 144 5.99 7.45 -9.01
CA LEU A 144 5.14 6.97 -7.92
C LEU A 144 4.67 5.56 -8.27
N VAL A 145 4.93 4.59 -7.39
CA VAL A 145 4.40 3.22 -7.52
C VAL A 145 3.70 2.85 -6.23
N PHE A 146 2.45 2.46 -6.31
CA PHE A 146 1.72 2.07 -5.10
C PHE A 146 0.78 0.90 -5.32
N SER A 147 0.51 0.18 -4.22
CA SER A 147 -0.59 -0.77 -4.10
C SER A 147 -1.58 -0.30 -3.04
N GLN A 148 -2.84 -0.63 -3.23
CA GLN A 148 -3.88 -0.42 -2.23
C GLN A 148 -4.97 -1.48 -2.36
N GLU A 149 -5.84 -1.60 -1.35
CA GLU A 149 -7.05 -2.39 -1.51
C GLU A 149 -7.85 -1.88 -2.71
N HIS A 150 -8.31 -2.81 -3.55
CA HIS A 150 -9.09 -2.47 -4.72
C HIS A 150 -10.43 -1.82 -4.35
N PRO A 151 -10.95 -0.84 -5.10
CA PRO A 151 -12.25 -0.22 -4.86
C PRO A 151 -13.42 -1.21 -4.71
N ILE A 152 -13.39 -2.32 -5.41
CA ILE A 152 -14.37 -3.43 -5.24
C ILE A 152 -14.35 -4.00 -3.81
N VAL A 153 -13.21 -3.96 -3.13
CA VAL A 153 -13.08 -4.43 -1.74
C VAL A 153 -13.45 -3.34 -0.74
N THR A 154 -12.98 -2.10 -0.98
CA THR A 154 -13.18 -0.99 -0.05
C THR A 154 -14.62 -0.45 -0.04
N CYS A 155 -15.42 -0.67 -1.08
CA CYS A 155 -16.81 -0.23 -1.14
C CYS A 155 -17.73 -0.94 -0.13
N TYR A 156 -17.32 -2.09 0.40
CA TYR A 156 -18.14 -2.89 1.30
C TYR A 156 -18.47 -2.17 2.61
N GLN A 157 -19.77 -2.11 2.94
CA GLN A 157 -20.28 -1.50 4.16
C GLN A 157 -20.97 -2.51 5.11
N GLY A 158 -21.14 -3.76 4.68
CA GLY A 158 -21.77 -4.82 5.48
C GLY A 158 -22.65 -5.77 4.68
N GLY A 159 -23.13 -6.83 5.32
CA GLY A 159 -23.95 -7.87 4.70
C GLY A 159 -23.14 -9.04 4.13
N GLU A 160 -23.79 -9.84 3.27
CA GLU A 160 -23.18 -10.97 2.60
C GLU A 160 -22.35 -10.52 1.38
N ARG A 161 -21.04 -10.80 1.41
CA ARG A 161 -20.13 -10.48 0.28
C ARG A 161 -20.23 -11.47 -0.87
N TRP A 162 -20.66 -12.70 -0.58
CA TRP A 162 -20.65 -13.78 -1.55
C TRP A 162 -22.03 -14.39 -1.68
N GLU A 163 -22.43 -14.61 -2.90
CA GLU A 163 -23.47 -15.55 -3.22
C GLU A 163 -22.89 -16.96 -3.18
N LYS A 164 -23.56 -17.88 -2.50
CA LYS A 164 -23.07 -19.26 -2.29
C LYS A 164 -24.16 -20.25 -2.65
N ASP A 165 -23.76 -21.40 -3.16
CA ASP A 165 -24.66 -22.53 -3.37
C ASP A 165 -24.96 -23.29 -2.05
N ALA A 166 -25.77 -24.33 -2.16
CA ALA A 166 -26.12 -25.20 -1.04
C ALA A 166 -24.91 -25.91 -0.39
N GLN A 167 -23.81 -26.06 -1.14
CA GLN A 167 -22.53 -26.63 -0.68
C GLN A 167 -21.55 -25.57 -0.16
N LYS A 168 -22.02 -24.32 0.01
CA LYS A 168 -21.23 -23.14 0.44
C LYS A 168 -20.11 -22.73 -0.52
N ARG A 169 -20.12 -23.17 -1.77
CA ARG A 169 -19.16 -22.72 -2.79
C ARG A 169 -19.54 -21.31 -3.24
N GLN A 170 -18.55 -20.46 -3.40
CA GLN A 170 -18.71 -19.10 -3.88
C GLN A 170 -19.12 -19.11 -5.36
N LEU A 171 -20.24 -18.48 -5.68
CA LEU A 171 -20.78 -18.39 -7.06
C LEU A 171 -20.53 -17.01 -7.65
N ALA A 172 -20.74 -15.96 -6.86
CA ALA A 172 -20.59 -14.58 -7.31
C ALA A 172 -20.18 -13.67 -6.16
N TYR A 173 -19.44 -12.61 -6.45
CA TYR A 173 -19.14 -11.54 -5.51
C TYR A 173 -20.21 -10.44 -5.62
N ARG A 174 -20.80 -10.08 -4.50
CA ARG A 174 -21.84 -9.03 -4.43
C ARG A 174 -21.18 -7.67 -4.28
N LEU A 175 -21.39 -6.81 -5.28
CA LEU A 175 -20.92 -5.44 -5.27
C LEU A 175 -22.05 -4.50 -4.87
N ASN A 176 -21.85 -3.75 -3.77
CA ASN A 176 -22.76 -2.70 -3.32
C ASN A 176 -21.98 -1.48 -2.84
N PHE A 177 -22.64 -0.31 -2.84
CA PHE A 177 -22.08 0.94 -2.35
C PHE A 177 -20.80 1.40 -3.07
N TYR A 178 -20.52 0.90 -4.29
CA TYR A 178 -19.31 1.25 -5.04
C TYR A 178 -19.24 2.75 -5.40
N ARG A 179 -20.40 3.40 -5.59
CA ARG A 179 -20.44 4.83 -5.92
C ARG A 179 -20.57 5.73 -4.69
N ASP A 180 -20.77 5.14 -3.54
CA ASP A 180 -20.85 5.84 -2.26
C ASP A 180 -19.44 5.94 -1.66
N GLU A 181 -18.70 6.96 -2.09
CA GLU A 181 -17.33 7.23 -1.63
C GLU A 181 -17.39 7.85 -0.25
N ASP A 182 -16.49 7.52 0.62
CA ASP A 182 -16.20 8.14 1.90
C ASP A 182 -15.59 7.13 2.89
N GLU A 183 -15.66 7.48 4.17
CA GLU A 183 -15.17 6.70 5.30
C GLU A 183 -15.83 5.32 5.40
N ARG A 184 -15.01 4.32 5.74
CA ARG A 184 -15.43 2.95 6.04
C ARG A 184 -14.88 2.53 7.40
N GLN A 185 -15.77 2.24 8.34
CA GLN A 185 -15.41 1.64 9.61
C GLN A 185 -15.17 0.14 9.41
N ARG A 186 -14.00 -0.33 9.76
CA ARG A 186 -13.53 -1.71 9.61
C ARG A 186 -13.09 -2.26 10.95
N ASN A 187 -13.06 -3.58 11.06
CA ASN A 187 -12.50 -4.27 12.22
C ASN A 187 -11.44 -5.27 11.75
N TRP A 188 -10.28 -5.20 12.39
CA TRP A 188 -9.21 -6.16 12.18
C TRP A 188 -8.66 -6.60 13.53
N PHE A 189 -8.58 -7.91 13.78
CA PHE A 189 -8.26 -8.46 15.09
C PHE A 189 -9.07 -7.84 16.25
N LYS A 190 -10.37 -7.60 16.04
CA LYS A 190 -11.28 -6.93 17.00
C LYS A 190 -10.92 -5.47 17.32
N GLN A 191 -9.99 -4.87 16.59
CA GLN A 191 -9.65 -3.46 16.72
C GLN A 191 -10.33 -2.67 15.59
N PRO A 192 -11.09 -1.61 15.94
CA PRO A 192 -11.68 -0.74 14.93
C PRO A 192 -10.60 0.12 14.26
N PHE A 193 -10.74 0.31 12.97
CA PHE A 193 -9.93 1.23 12.19
C PHE A 193 -10.73 1.80 11.02
N THR A 194 -10.26 2.92 10.50
CA THR A 194 -10.93 3.64 9.42
C THR A 194 -10.15 3.48 8.12
N THR A 195 -10.87 3.22 7.04
CA THR A 195 -10.37 3.32 5.66
C THR A 195 -11.27 4.24 4.86
N TYR A 196 -10.80 4.69 3.71
CA TYR A 196 -11.55 5.58 2.82
C TYR A 196 -11.75 4.91 1.48
N HIS A 197 -13.02 4.73 1.11
CA HIS A 197 -13.38 4.20 -0.20
C HIS A 197 -13.36 5.31 -1.25
N ARG A 198 -12.76 5.02 -2.40
CA ARG A 198 -12.79 5.81 -3.62
C ARG A 198 -13.04 4.88 -4.79
N THR A 199 -13.81 5.32 -5.77
CA THR A 199 -13.94 4.57 -7.02
C THR A 199 -12.60 4.55 -7.77
N THR A 200 -12.42 3.58 -8.67
CA THR A 200 -11.25 3.56 -9.57
C THR A 200 -11.15 4.87 -10.36
N ALA A 201 -12.29 5.38 -10.84
CA ALA A 201 -12.31 6.64 -11.57
C ALA A 201 -11.80 7.82 -10.72
N THR A 202 -12.20 7.92 -9.45
CA THR A 202 -11.72 8.96 -8.53
C THR A 202 -10.22 8.85 -8.28
N ILE A 203 -9.69 7.64 -8.07
CA ILE A 203 -8.25 7.42 -7.88
C ILE A 203 -7.46 7.90 -9.10
N ILE A 204 -7.88 7.50 -10.29
CA ILE A 204 -7.23 7.85 -11.55
C ILE A 204 -7.32 9.35 -11.84
N ASN A 205 -8.50 9.95 -11.67
CA ASN A 205 -8.69 11.38 -11.89
C ASN A 205 -7.89 12.24 -10.91
N ASN A 206 -7.71 11.80 -9.65
CA ASN A 206 -6.85 12.50 -8.69
C ASN A 206 -5.38 12.48 -9.14
N LEU A 207 -4.88 11.37 -9.68
CA LEU A 207 -3.53 11.30 -10.24
C LEU A 207 -3.38 12.25 -11.44
N ILE A 208 -4.32 12.25 -12.37
CA ILE A 208 -4.32 13.14 -13.55
C ILE A 208 -4.37 14.61 -13.11
N SER A 209 -5.24 14.94 -12.16
CA SER A 209 -5.38 16.31 -11.62
C SER A 209 -4.13 16.78 -10.88
N ALA A 210 -3.38 15.86 -10.27
CA ALA A 210 -2.08 16.13 -9.66
C ALA A 210 -0.91 16.11 -10.68
N SER A 211 -1.21 16.11 -11.98
CA SER A 211 -0.26 16.17 -13.10
C SER A 211 0.63 14.93 -13.26
N PHE A 212 0.23 13.79 -12.73
CA PHE A 212 0.90 12.53 -13.00
C PHE A 212 0.53 11.97 -14.38
N HIS A 213 1.52 11.42 -15.07
CA HIS A 213 1.32 10.54 -16.22
C HIS A 213 1.23 9.09 -15.73
N ILE A 214 0.09 8.44 -15.94
CA ILE A 214 -0.10 7.05 -15.55
C ILE A 214 0.57 6.15 -16.59
N GLU A 215 1.59 5.39 -16.18
CA GLU A 215 2.34 4.50 -17.05
C GLU A 215 1.73 3.09 -17.08
N GLN A 216 1.25 2.61 -15.93
CA GLN A 216 0.71 1.26 -15.82
C GLN A 216 -0.27 1.15 -14.66
N MET A 217 -1.28 0.32 -14.85
CA MET A 217 -2.14 -0.21 -13.79
C MET A 217 -2.10 -1.73 -13.81
N ALA A 218 -2.23 -2.38 -12.64
CA ALA A 218 -2.30 -3.83 -12.57
C ALA A 218 -3.34 -4.29 -11.53
N GLU A 219 -4.03 -5.37 -11.89
CA GLU A 219 -4.95 -6.14 -11.05
C GLU A 219 -4.48 -7.61 -11.13
N PRO A 220 -3.44 -7.98 -10.38
CA PRO A 220 -2.78 -9.26 -10.57
C PRO A 220 -3.66 -10.45 -10.23
N MET A 221 -3.52 -11.49 -11.04
CA MET A 221 -4.09 -12.81 -10.83
C MET A 221 -2.98 -13.87 -10.74
N LEU A 222 -3.29 -15.00 -10.15
CA LEU A 222 -2.36 -16.14 -10.03
C LEU A 222 -2.58 -17.19 -11.14
N ALA A 223 -2.94 -16.75 -12.34
CA ALA A 223 -3.31 -17.64 -13.45
C ALA A 223 -2.24 -18.70 -13.77
N ASP A 224 -0.97 -18.35 -13.60
CA ASP A 224 0.18 -19.19 -13.95
C ASP A 224 0.78 -19.97 -12.77
N GLN A 225 0.11 -19.99 -11.62
CA GLN A 225 0.59 -20.65 -10.40
C GLN A 225 -0.45 -21.64 -9.85
N PRO A 226 -0.55 -22.85 -10.45
CA PRO A 226 -1.61 -23.83 -10.11
C PRO A 226 -1.69 -24.20 -8.62
N GLN A 227 -0.54 -24.16 -7.91
CA GLN A 227 -0.46 -24.48 -6.49
C GLN A 227 -1.23 -23.53 -5.59
N TRP A 228 -1.55 -22.30 -6.08
CA TRP A 228 -2.26 -21.27 -5.31
C TRP A 228 -3.71 -21.07 -5.73
N GLN A 229 -4.16 -21.74 -6.79
CA GLN A 229 -5.51 -21.52 -7.37
C GLN A 229 -6.63 -21.83 -6.38
N ASP A 230 -6.47 -22.85 -5.52
CA ASP A 230 -7.50 -23.18 -4.53
C ASP A 230 -7.54 -22.20 -3.35
N GLU A 231 -6.39 -21.71 -2.88
CA GLU A 231 -6.30 -20.77 -1.76
C GLU A 231 -6.79 -19.38 -2.13
N PHE A 232 -6.48 -18.91 -3.35
CA PHE A 232 -6.83 -17.59 -3.85
C PHE A 232 -7.86 -17.61 -4.97
N LYS A 233 -8.69 -18.65 -5.04
CA LYS A 233 -9.74 -18.80 -6.07
C LYS A 233 -10.71 -17.63 -6.17
N ASP A 234 -10.89 -16.88 -5.10
CA ASP A 234 -11.74 -15.69 -5.10
C ASP A 234 -11.15 -14.54 -5.93
N LEU A 235 -9.85 -14.54 -6.24
CA LEU A 235 -9.24 -13.59 -7.18
C LEU A 235 -9.80 -13.71 -8.59
N GLN A 236 -10.32 -14.88 -8.98
CA GLN A 236 -10.98 -15.07 -10.28
C GLN A 236 -12.30 -14.28 -10.39
N HIS A 237 -12.94 -14.02 -9.25
CA HIS A 237 -14.21 -13.29 -9.21
C HIS A 237 -14.04 -11.78 -9.07
N ARG A 238 -12.94 -11.37 -8.45
CA ARG A 238 -12.68 -9.95 -8.17
C ARG A 238 -11.19 -9.68 -7.91
N PRO A 239 -10.66 -8.54 -8.34
CA PRO A 239 -9.36 -8.07 -7.89
C PRO A 239 -9.45 -7.67 -6.40
N VAL A 240 -8.42 -7.99 -5.63
CA VAL A 240 -8.30 -7.59 -4.22
C VAL A 240 -7.42 -6.36 -4.08
N LEU A 241 -6.47 -6.22 -4.99
CA LEU A 241 -5.46 -5.16 -5.01
C LEU A 241 -5.52 -4.39 -6.32
N LEU A 242 -5.32 -3.09 -6.21
CA LEU A 242 -5.06 -2.19 -7.32
C LEU A 242 -3.64 -1.66 -7.20
N PHE A 243 -2.88 -1.78 -8.28
CA PHE A 243 -1.54 -1.21 -8.41
C PHE A 243 -1.54 -0.10 -9.46
N VAL A 244 -0.79 0.94 -9.20
CA VAL A 244 -0.59 2.03 -10.16
C VAL A 244 0.88 2.43 -10.17
N LYS A 245 1.40 2.60 -11.38
CA LYS A 245 2.67 3.23 -11.66
C LYS A 245 2.41 4.52 -12.43
N ALA A 246 2.92 5.62 -11.90
CA ALA A 246 2.76 6.93 -12.51
C ALA A 246 4.08 7.71 -12.44
N ARG A 247 4.25 8.66 -13.36
CA ARG A 247 5.47 9.48 -13.49
C ARG A 247 5.12 10.96 -13.30
N LYS A 248 5.99 11.68 -12.62
CA LYS A 248 5.98 13.14 -12.61
C LYS A 248 6.42 13.66 -13.97
N ASN A 249 5.56 14.45 -14.61
CA ASN A 249 5.95 15.14 -15.82
C ASN A 249 7.01 16.21 -15.53
N THR A 250 7.94 16.40 -16.47
CA THR A 250 8.95 17.48 -16.42
C THR A 250 8.35 18.86 -16.54
#